data_5adb5a79bb972251e9b7e5ae031ea50c
#
_entry.id   5adb5a79bb972251e9b7e5ae031ea50c
#
_cell.length_a   1.000
_cell.length_b   1.000
_cell.length_c   1.000
_cell.angle_alpha   90.00
_cell.angle_beta   90.00
_cell.angle_gamma   90.00
#
_symmetry.space_group_name_H-M   'P 1'
#
loop_
_entity.id
_entity.type
_entity.pdbx_description
1 polymer ?
#
loop_
_entity_poly.entity_id
_entity_poly.type
_entity_poly.pdbx_seq_one_letter_code
_entity_poly.pdbx_strand_id
1 'polypeptide(L)'
;MGIHYIIIGIVVAIILALQIASLCGTLKRMNLFSKIFGEKDAPYLYKLLINDGRINGFEVENVSYRNPYFERINNSINNYVANNESIDFQLLKDTVDANCDSIEEDIHTQIPIPLYLGLAGTMFGIIFGVGYLWYSGDLDSLLAVTPGSNGQTKGIVVLWGVVAIAMFCSIIGLLFTTVCTYL
;
A
#
# COMPACT_ATOMS: atom_id res chain seq x y z
N MET A 1 -27.77 24.06 -1.13
CA MET A 1 -26.35 24.13 -1.53
C MET A 1 -25.39 23.37 -0.61
N GLY A 2 -25.66 23.12 0.69
CA GLY A 2 -24.71 22.50 1.61
C GLY A 2 -24.47 20.99 1.47
N ILE A 3 -25.50 20.22 1.15
CA ILE A 3 -25.43 18.74 1.23
C ILE A 3 -24.45 18.14 0.20
N HIS A 4 -24.41 18.69 -1.00
CA HIS A 4 -23.54 18.15 -2.07
C HIS A 4 -22.05 18.39 -1.80
N TYR A 5 -21.68 19.56 -1.26
CA TYR A 5 -20.29 19.82 -0.85
C TYR A 5 -19.86 18.90 0.30
N ILE A 6 -20.79 18.55 1.19
CA ILE A 6 -20.54 17.61 2.28
C ILE A 6 -20.28 16.21 1.71
N ILE A 7 -21.07 15.74 0.75
CA ILE A 7 -20.89 14.43 0.11
C ILE A 7 -19.53 14.35 -0.61
N ILE A 8 -19.20 15.36 -1.41
CA ILE A 8 -17.90 15.42 -2.09
C ILE A 8 -16.76 15.43 -1.07
N GLY A 9 -16.87 16.23 -0.01
CA GLY A 9 -15.88 16.29 1.06
C GLY A 9 -15.68 14.94 1.77
N ILE A 10 -16.76 14.20 2.01
CA ILE A 10 -16.69 12.85 2.60
C ILE A 10 -15.96 11.88 1.67
N VAL A 11 -16.30 11.86 0.37
CA VAL A 11 -15.63 10.99 -0.61
C VAL A 11 -14.13 11.27 -0.69
N VAL A 12 -13.74 12.54 -0.75
CA VAL A 12 -12.34 12.95 -0.77
C VAL A 12 -11.62 12.52 0.53
N ALA A 13 -12.27 12.73 1.68
CA ALA A 13 -11.70 12.32 2.97
C ALA A 13 -11.48 10.81 3.06
N ILE A 14 -12.39 10.00 2.52
CA ILE A 14 -12.25 8.54 2.44
C ILE A 14 -11.06 8.16 1.56
N ILE A 15 -10.91 8.76 0.38
CA ILE A 15 -9.80 8.47 -0.53
C ILE A 15 -8.46 8.81 0.14
N LEU A 16 -8.35 9.99 0.76
CA LEU A 16 -7.14 10.39 1.47
C LEU A 16 -6.83 9.47 2.65
N ALA A 17 -7.84 9.06 3.42
CA ALA A 17 -7.66 8.10 4.51
C ALA A 17 -7.13 6.75 4.02
N LEU A 18 -7.65 6.24 2.88
CA LEU A 18 -7.16 5.01 2.26
C LEU A 18 -5.71 5.15 1.75
N GLN A 19 -5.35 6.29 1.18
CA GLN A 19 -3.97 6.56 0.75
C GLN A 19 -3.00 6.58 1.93
N ILE A 20 -3.36 7.24 3.04
CA ILE A 20 -2.56 7.29 4.27
C ILE A 20 -2.45 5.89 4.89
N ALA A 21 -3.54 5.14 4.95
CA ALA A 21 -3.55 3.78 5.48
C ALA A 21 -2.64 2.84 4.65
N SER A 22 -2.69 2.95 3.32
CA SER A 22 -1.81 2.21 2.42
C SER A 22 -0.34 2.58 2.63
N LEU A 23 -0.01 3.88 2.73
CA LEU A 23 1.34 4.35 3.02
C LEU A 23 1.86 3.77 4.35
N CYS A 24 1.08 3.92 5.43
CA CYS A 24 1.46 3.41 6.75
C CYS A 24 1.66 1.88 6.73
N GLY A 25 0.82 1.16 5.98
CA GLY A 25 0.93 -0.29 5.81
C GLY A 25 2.23 -0.68 5.13
N THR A 26 2.58 -0.02 4.03
CA THR A 26 3.82 -0.27 3.28
C THR A 26 5.06 0.07 4.11
N LEU A 27 5.08 1.23 4.77
CA LEU A 27 6.19 1.63 5.64
C LEU A 27 6.41 0.66 6.80
N LYS A 28 5.33 0.18 7.41
CA LYS A 28 5.40 -0.84 8.48
C LYS A 28 6.02 -2.14 7.97
N ARG A 29 5.65 -2.60 6.78
CA ARG A 29 6.20 -3.82 6.17
C ARG A 29 7.68 -3.65 5.82
N MET A 30 8.07 -2.52 5.25
CA MET A 30 9.47 -2.19 4.96
C MET A 30 10.33 -2.19 6.24
N ASN A 31 9.84 -1.58 7.33
CA ASN A 31 10.54 -1.58 8.61
C ASN A 31 10.65 -3.00 9.20
N LEU A 32 9.62 -3.84 9.06
CA LEU A 32 9.67 -5.25 9.48
C LEU A 32 10.65 -6.05 8.62
N PHE A 33 10.72 -5.79 7.31
CA PHE A 33 11.67 -6.43 6.41
C PHE A 33 13.11 -6.05 6.74
N SER A 34 13.39 -4.76 6.96
CA SER A 34 14.72 -4.27 7.37
C SER A 34 15.22 -4.91 8.68
N LYS A 35 14.31 -5.39 9.53
CA LYS A 35 14.63 -6.02 10.82
C LYS A 35 14.45 -7.55 10.81
N ILE A 36 14.46 -8.19 9.65
CA ILE A 36 14.25 -9.65 9.53
C ILE A 36 15.25 -10.44 10.36
N PHE A 37 16.53 -10.08 10.29
CA PHE A 37 17.61 -10.82 10.97
C PHE A 37 17.92 -10.30 12.38
N GLY A 38 17.02 -9.53 12.96
CA GLY A 38 17.16 -8.97 14.30
C GLY A 38 17.88 -7.62 14.35
N GLU A 39 17.80 -6.99 15.49
CA GLU A 39 18.50 -5.76 15.79
C GLU A 39 19.94 -6.09 16.20
N LYS A 40 20.92 -5.26 15.86
CA LYS A 40 22.34 -5.48 16.18
C LYS A 40 22.58 -5.75 17.67
N ASP A 41 21.74 -5.17 18.53
CA ASP A 41 21.84 -5.26 19.99
C ASP A 41 21.08 -6.44 20.62
N ALA A 42 20.24 -7.14 19.83
CA ALA A 42 19.46 -8.29 20.27
C ALA A 42 19.43 -9.37 19.17
N PRO A 43 20.55 -10.07 18.92
CA PRO A 43 20.60 -11.13 17.92
C PRO A 43 19.70 -12.30 18.33
N TYR A 44 19.08 -12.95 17.33
CA TYR A 44 18.33 -14.17 17.59
C TYR A 44 19.24 -15.27 18.13
N LEU A 45 18.81 -15.89 19.22
CA LEU A 45 19.46 -17.08 19.75
C LEU A 45 18.82 -18.31 19.10
N TYR A 46 19.62 -19.11 18.41
CA TYR A 46 19.17 -20.34 17.75
C TYR A 46 19.51 -21.55 18.60
N LYS A 47 18.55 -22.41 18.80
CA LYS A 47 18.71 -23.71 19.40
C LYS A 47 18.54 -24.81 18.33
N LEU A 48 19.52 -25.64 18.19
CA LEU A 48 19.45 -26.82 17.32
C LEU A 48 18.53 -27.87 17.93
N LEU A 49 17.50 -28.27 17.19
CA LEU A 49 16.67 -29.41 17.53
C LEU A 49 17.32 -30.66 16.97
N ILE A 50 17.93 -31.46 17.87
CA ILE A 50 18.57 -32.71 17.53
C ILE A 50 17.68 -33.85 18.04
N ASN A 51 17.24 -34.72 17.15
CA ASN A 51 16.54 -35.97 17.48
C ASN A 51 17.28 -37.16 16.85
N ASP A 52 17.57 -38.21 17.63
CA ASP A 52 18.29 -39.39 17.20
C ASP A 52 19.63 -39.12 16.49
N GLY A 53 20.35 -38.06 16.90
CA GLY A 53 21.62 -37.65 16.31
C GLY A 53 21.53 -36.96 14.96
N ARG A 54 20.29 -36.64 14.49
CA ARG A 54 20.04 -35.86 13.29
C ARG A 54 19.50 -34.47 13.67
N ILE A 55 19.87 -33.47 12.88
CA ILE A 55 19.33 -32.10 13.02
C ILE A 55 17.93 -32.09 12.40
N ASN A 56 16.89 -31.92 13.23
CA ASN A 56 15.50 -31.87 12.78
C ASN A 56 15.00 -30.42 12.52
N GLY A 57 15.77 -29.41 12.91
CA GLY A 57 15.41 -28.03 12.69
C GLY A 57 16.11 -27.07 13.64
N PHE A 58 15.68 -25.80 13.54
CA PHE A 58 16.18 -24.70 14.35
C PHE A 58 15.01 -24.04 15.10
N GLU A 59 15.15 -23.87 16.39
CA GLU A 59 14.21 -23.12 17.22
C GLU A 59 14.84 -21.79 17.63
N VAL A 60 14.06 -20.71 17.58
CA VAL A 60 14.50 -19.40 18.03
C VAL A 60 14.11 -19.22 19.48
N GLU A 61 15.10 -19.10 20.35
CA GLU A 61 14.91 -19.04 21.80
C GLU A 61 14.46 -17.63 22.27
N ASN A 62 14.76 -16.57 21.52
CA ASN A 62 14.44 -15.21 21.92
C ASN A 62 13.10 -14.74 21.34
N VAL A 63 12.02 -14.96 22.08
CA VAL A 63 10.63 -14.70 21.68
C VAL A 63 10.24 -13.20 21.76
N SER A 64 11.13 -12.34 22.26
CA SER A 64 10.79 -10.94 22.57
C SER A 64 10.49 -10.07 21.34
N TYR A 65 10.95 -10.50 20.14
CA TYR A 65 10.70 -9.81 18.88
C TYR A 65 10.34 -10.81 17.79
N ARG A 66 9.04 -11.10 17.64
CA ARG A 66 8.53 -12.03 16.64
C ARG A 66 8.30 -11.33 15.31
N ASN A 67 9.24 -11.47 14.39
CA ASN A 67 9.09 -10.96 13.03
C ASN A 67 8.40 -12.03 12.15
N PRO A 68 7.20 -11.75 11.57
CA PRO A 68 6.47 -12.74 10.77
C PRO A 68 7.22 -13.18 9.51
N TYR A 69 8.06 -12.33 8.94
CA TYR A 69 8.89 -12.67 7.78
C TYR A 69 10.01 -13.63 8.16
N PHE A 70 10.62 -13.40 9.32
CA PHE A 70 11.62 -14.31 9.87
C PHE A 70 11.02 -15.70 10.16
N GLU A 71 9.82 -15.76 10.75
CA GLU A 71 9.12 -17.04 10.96
C GLU A 71 8.87 -17.81 9.66
N ARG A 72 8.47 -17.11 8.59
CA ARG A 72 8.26 -17.73 7.28
C ARG A 72 9.54 -18.36 6.75
N ILE A 73 10.67 -17.64 6.84
CA ILE A 73 12.00 -18.16 6.45
C ILE A 73 12.40 -19.36 7.32
N ASN A 74 12.28 -19.22 8.64
CA ASN A 74 12.64 -20.29 9.58
C ASN A 74 11.79 -21.55 9.36
N ASN A 75 10.49 -21.43 9.10
CA ASN A 75 9.63 -22.55 8.77
C ASN A 75 10.02 -23.23 7.45
N SER A 76 10.43 -22.46 6.45
CA SER A 76 10.93 -22.99 5.17
C SER A 76 12.22 -23.76 5.36
N ILE A 77 13.15 -23.23 6.17
CA ILE A 77 14.39 -23.92 6.55
C ILE A 77 14.08 -25.22 7.30
N ASN A 78 13.21 -25.17 8.29
CA ASN A 78 12.85 -26.35 9.09
C ASN A 78 12.20 -27.44 8.23
N ASN A 79 11.31 -27.06 7.32
CA ASN A 79 10.71 -27.99 6.37
C ASN A 79 11.75 -28.63 5.43
N TYR A 80 12.73 -27.83 4.98
CA TYR A 80 13.81 -28.36 4.16
C TYR A 80 14.67 -29.39 4.94
N VAL A 81 15.09 -29.02 6.16
CA VAL A 81 15.92 -29.87 7.02
C VAL A 81 15.19 -31.16 7.41
N ALA A 82 13.89 -31.09 7.71
CA ALA A 82 13.08 -32.25 8.07
C ALA A 82 12.87 -33.24 6.91
N ASN A 83 12.86 -32.77 5.68
CA ASN A 83 12.57 -33.59 4.50
C ASN A 83 13.81 -34.13 3.79
N ASN A 84 15.01 -33.66 4.14
CA ASN A 84 16.26 -34.07 3.50
C ASN A 84 17.21 -34.75 4.48
N GLU A 85 17.78 -35.87 4.06
CA GLU A 85 18.74 -36.65 4.89
C GLU A 85 20.11 -35.96 5.00
N SER A 86 20.46 -35.12 4.02
CA SER A 86 21.71 -34.34 4.00
C SER A 86 21.42 -32.88 3.83
N ILE A 87 22.07 -32.05 4.66
CA ILE A 87 21.94 -30.60 4.59
C ILE A 87 22.98 -30.09 3.59
N ASP A 88 22.50 -29.59 2.43
CA ASP A 88 23.33 -28.86 1.50
C ASP A 88 23.23 -27.35 1.80
N PHE A 89 24.39 -26.77 2.11
CA PHE A 89 24.46 -25.31 2.44
C PHE A 89 24.02 -24.44 1.26
N GLN A 90 24.34 -24.83 0.03
CA GLN A 90 23.95 -24.05 -1.16
C GLN A 90 22.42 -24.02 -1.30
N LEU A 91 21.78 -25.16 -1.16
CA LEU A 91 20.32 -25.27 -1.28
C LEU A 91 19.60 -24.59 -0.11
N LEU A 92 20.20 -24.61 1.09
CA LEU A 92 19.69 -23.85 2.23
C LEU A 92 19.75 -22.36 1.98
N LYS A 93 20.87 -21.87 1.45
CA LYS A 93 21.02 -20.46 1.05
C LYS A 93 20.01 -20.07 -0.01
N ASP A 94 19.86 -20.86 -1.07
CA ASP A 94 18.91 -20.62 -2.14
C ASP A 94 17.46 -20.57 -1.61
N THR A 95 17.13 -21.38 -0.60
CA THR A 95 15.82 -21.35 0.06
C THR A 95 15.60 -20.05 0.83
N VAL A 96 16.62 -19.55 1.52
CA VAL A 96 16.55 -18.27 2.23
C VAL A 96 16.41 -17.12 1.24
N ASP A 97 17.26 -17.09 0.22
CA ASP A 97 17.27 -16.05 -0.81
C ASP A 97 15.91 -16.00 -1.54
N ALA A 98 15.37 -17.15 -1.95
CA ALA A 98 14.04 -17.21 -2.60
C ALA A 98 12.90 -16.72 -1.71
N ASN A 99 12.96 -16.96 -0.39
CA ASN A 99 11.98 -16.41 0.54
C ASN A 99 12.13 -14.89 0.71
N CYS A 100 13.38 -14.38 0.78
CA CYS A 100 13.64 -12.94 0.85
C CYS A 100 13.15 -12.23 -0.41
N ASP A 101 13.48 -12.75 -1.59
CA ASP A 101 13.04 -12.22 -2.89
C ASP A 101 11.50 -12.18 -2.99
N SER A 102 10.83 -13.26 -2.56
CA SER A 102 9.37 -13.31 -2.53
C SER A 102 8.75 -12.26 -1.61
N ILE A 103 9.37 -11.98 -0.44
CA ILE A 103 8.89 -10.95 0.48
C ILE A 103 9.14 -9.56 -0.09
N GLU A 104 10.29 -9.35 -0.72
CA GLU A 104 10.63 -8.10 -1.40
C GLU A 104 9.65 -7.81 -2.53
N GLU A 105 9.33 -8.80 -3.36
CA GLU A 105 8.33 -8.68 -4.43
C GLU A 105 6.93 -8.34 -3.88
N ASP A 106 6.52 -8.98 -2.78
CA ASP A 106 5.26 -8.68 -2.08
C ASP A 106 5.21 -7.20 -1.62
N ILE A 107 6.33 -6.63 -1.17
CA ILE A 107 6.42 -5.22 -0.76
C ILE A 107 6.40 -4.31 -1.99
N HIS A 108 7.19 -4.62 -3.03
CA HIS A 108 7.26 -3.84 -4.27
C HIS A 108 5.90 -3.73 -4.97
N THR A 109 5.10 -4.78 -4.93
CA THR A 109 3.74 -4.79 -5.51
C THR A 109 2.80 -3.81 -4.80
N GLN A 110 3.08 -3.44 -3.55
CA GLN A 110 2.24 -2.53 -2.79
C GLN A 110 2.65 -1.05 -2.92
N ILE A 111 3.86 -0.77 -3.36
CA ILE A 111 4.37 0.60 -3.53
C ILE A 111 3.47 1.46 -4.43
N PRO A 112 2.97 0.97 -5.59
CA PRO A 112 2.14 1.79 -6.48
C PRO A 112 0.67 1.94 -6.03
N ILE A 113 0.21 1.28 -4.97
CA ILE A 113 -1.20 1.34 -4.52
C ILE A 113 -1.66 2.78 -4.22
N PRO A 114 -0.90 3.63 -3.50
CA PRO A 114 -1.32 5.02 -3.28
C PRO A 114 -1.52 5.80 -4.57
N LEU A 115 -0.70 5.54 -5.60
CA LEU A 115 -0.84 6.16 -6.92
C LEU A 115 -2.14 5.73 -7.61
N TYR A 116 -2.46 4.43 -7.60
CA TYR A 116 -3.71 3.92 -8.17
C TYR A 116 -4.94 4.46 -7.46
N LEU A 117 -4.88 4.62 -6.13
CA LEU A 117 -5.94 5.26 -5.36
C LEU A 117 -6.10 6.74 -5.73
N GLY A 118 -4.99 7.46 -5.98
CA GLY A 118 -5.01 8.83 -6.47
C GLY A 118 -5.67 8.94 -7.84
N LEU A 119 -5.32 8.04 -8.77
CA LEU A 119 -5.91 7.97 -10.11
C LEU A 119 -7.41 7.63 -10.05
N ALA A 120 -7.78 6.65 -9.24
CA ALA A 120 -9.19 6.32 -8.99
C ALA A 120 -9.95 7.54 -8.42
N GLY A 121 -9.35 8.27 -7.50
CA GLY A 121 -9.91 9.51 -6.95
C GLY A 121 -10.20 10.56 -8.00
N THR A 122 -9.34 10.75 -9.01
CA THR A 122 -9.60 11.68 -10.11
C THR A 122 -10.76 11.21 -10.98
N MET A 123 -10.84 9.93 -11.31
CA MET A 123 -11.94 9.36 -12.09
C MET A 123 -13.28 9.51 -11.37
N PHE A 124 -13.34 9.15 -10.08
CA PHE A 124 -14.56 9.38 -9.27
C PHE A 124 -14.91 10.84 -9.15
N GLY A 125 -13.93 11.72 -8.95
CA GLY A 125 -14.14 13.17 -8.89
C GLY A 125 -14.83 13.70 -10.16
N ILE A 126 -14.34 13.31 -11.33
CA ILE A 126 -14.94 13.73 -12.61
C ILE A 126 -16.36 13.16 -12.76
N ILE A 127 -16.58 11.88 -12.48
CA ILE A 127 -17.89 11.24 -12.59
C ILE A 127 -18.90 11.93 -11.68
N PHE A 128 -18.56 12.15 -10.40
CA PHE A 128 -19.43 12.83 -9.46
C PHE A 128 -19.64 14.31 -9.81
N GLY A 129 -18.61 14.98 -10.32
CA GLY A 129 -18.71 16.37 -10.74
C GLY A 129 -19.66 16.57 -11.92
N VAL A 130 -19.50 15.75 -12.97
CA VAL A 130 -20.39 15.79 -14.14
C VAL A 130 -21.81 15.32 -13.78
N GLY A 131 -21.91 14.25 -12.96
CA GLY A 131 -23.21 13.77 -12.47
C GLY A 131 -23.97 14.81 -11.65
N TYR A 132 -23.26 15.60 -10.84
CA TYR A 132 -23.85 16.70 -10.11
C TYR A 132 -24.36 17.81 -11.05
N LEU A 133 -23.58 18.21 -12.06
CA LEU A 133 -23.98 19.19 -13.06
C LEU A 133 -25.22 18.76 -13.85
N TRP A 134 -25.32 17.46 -14.15
CA TRP A 134 -26.51 16.90 -14.78
C TRP A 134 -27.75 17.02 -13.86
N TYR A 135 -27.58 16.59 -12.59
CA TYR A 135 -28.69 16.60 -11.63
C TYR A 135 -29.17 18.01 -11.27
N SER A 136 -28.25 18.99 -11.21
CA SER A 136 -28.60 20.40 -10.90
C SER A 136 -29.22 21.14 -12.07
N GLY A 137 -29.20 20.58 -13.30
CA GLY A 137 -29.63 21.26 -14.51
C GLY A 137 -28.67 22.32 -15.00
N ASP A 138 -27.53 22.51 -14.33
CA ASP A 138 -26.52 23.51 -14.72
C ASP A 138 -25.74 23.07 -15.98
N LEU A 139 -25.86 21.79 -16.39
CA LEU A 139 -25.26 21.29 -17.61
C LEU A 139 -25.85 21.96 -18.85
N ASP A 140 -27.18 22.14 -18.90
CA ASP A 140 -27.85 22.79 -20.01
C ASP A 140 -27.42 24.26 -20.11
N SER A 141 -27.16 24.92 -18.97
CA SER A 141 -26.65 26.29 -18.93
C SER A 141 -25.19 26.40 -19.38
N LEU A 142 -24.38 25.35 -19.21
CA LEU A 142 -23.03 25.27 -19.73
C LEU A 142 -22.98 25.04 -21.24
N LEU A 143 -23.93 24.26 -21.77
CA LEU A 143 -24.04 23.94 -23.20
C LEU A 143 -24.74 25.02 -23.99
N ALA A 144 -25.57 25.87 -23.34
CA ALA A 144 -26.25 27.00 -23.97
C ALA A 144 -25.21 28.08 -24.37
N VAL A 145 -25.07 28.30 -25.67
CA VAL A 145 -24.13 29.24 -26.30
C VAL A 145 -24.52 30.72 -26.06
N THR A 146 -25.33 31.05 -25.08
CA THR A 146 -25.74 32.45 -24.78
C THR A 146 -24.70 33.11 -23.87
N PRO A 147 -23.86 34.03 -24.38
CA PRO A 147 -22.87 34.74 -23.58
C PRO A 147 -23.57 35.61 -22.53
N GLY A 148 -23.21 35.41 -21.26
CA GLY A 148 -23.61 36.34 -20.19
C GLY A 148 -24.68 35.84 -19.22
N SER A 149 -25.10 34.56 -19.24
CA SER A 149 -26.01 34.04 -18.23
C SER A 149 -25.26 33.73 -16.93
N ASN A 150 -25.80 34.20 -15.78
CA ASN A 150 -25.22 33.91 -14.44
C ASN A 150 -25.15 32.40 -14.09
N GLY A 151 -25.82 31.53 -14.84
CA GLY A 151 -25.77 30.08 -14.71
C GLY A 151 -24.46 29.47 -15.24
N GLN A 152 -23.94 30.01 -16.36
CA GLN A 152 -22.68 29.53 -16.97
C GLN A 152 -21.49 29.67 -16.01
N THR A 153 -21.38 30.82 -15.34
CA THR A 153 -20.28 31.06 -14.37
C THR A 153 -20.33 30.11 -13.17
N LYS A 154 -21.54 29.79 -12.67
CA LYS A 154 -21.69 28.84 -11.53
C LYS A 154 -21.29 27.41 -11.90
N GLY A 155 -21.77 26.89 -13.03
CA GLY A 155 -21.45 25.56 -13.49
C GLY A 155 -19.94 25.36 -13.75
N ILE A 156 -19.31 26.36 -14.39
CA ILE A 156 -17.85 26.36 -14.63
C ILE A 156 -17.07 26.33 -13.30
N VAL A 157 -17.43 27.16 -12.33
CA VAL A 157 -16.76 27.24 -11.02
C VAL A 157 -16.87 25.90 -10.27
N VAL A 158 -18.04 25.26 -10.30
CA VAL A 158 -18.23 23.93 -9.68
C VAL A 158 -17.37 22.87 -10.37
N LEU A 159 -17.34 22.84 -11.70
CA LEU A 159 -16.52 21.90 -12.48
C LEU A 159 -15.03 22.06 -12.15
N TRP A 160 -14.53 23.30 -12.18
CA TRP A 160 -13.13 23.59 -11.82
C TRP A 160 -12.80 23.19 -10.39
N GLY A 161 -13.71 23.42 -9.45
CA GLY A 161 -13.53 23.03 -8.05
C GLY A 161 -13.37 21.50 -7.90
N VAL A 162 -14.23 20.73 -8.55
CA VAL A 162 -14.17 19.25 -8.48
C VAL A 162 -12.90 18.72 -9.15
N VAL A 163 -12.53 19.26 -10.32
CA VAL A 163 -11.30 18.87 -11.02
C VAL A 163 -10.06 19.20 -10.19
N ALA A 164 -10.01 20.38 -9.58
CA ALA A 164 -8.89 20.79 -8.73
C ALA A 164 -8.71 19.86 -7.53
N ILE A 165 -9.80 19.49 -6.85
CA ILE A 165 -9.76 18.54 -5.73
C ILE A 165 -9.27 17.15 -6.20
N ALA A 166 -9.78 16.66 -7.33
CA ALA A 166 -9.38 15.39 -7.90
C ALA A 166 -7.87 15.37 -8.24
N MET A 167 -7.37 16.45 -8.87
CA MET A 167 -5.93 16.59 -9.16
C MET A 167 -5.08 16.60 -7.88
N PHE A 168 -5.56 17.25 -6.82
CA PHE A 168 -4.85 17.29 -5.54
C PHE A 168 -4.70 15.90 -4.92
N CYS A 169 -5.74 15.07 -4.94
CA CYS A 169 -5.67 13.68 -4.51
C CYS A 169 -4.65 12.85 -5.30
N SER A 170 -4.55 13.09 -6.61
CA SER A 170 -3.57 12.41 -7.47
C SER A 170 -2.13 12.82 -7.14
N ILE A 171 -1.89 14.11 -6.90
CA ILE A 171 -0.56 14.62 -6.51
C ILE A 171 -0.11 13.99 -5.19
N ILE A 172 -1.01 13.90 -4.20
CA ILE A 172 -0.72 13.24 -2.91
C ILE A 172 -0.37 11.77 -3.12
N GLY A 173 -1.14 11.04 -3.95
CA GLY A 173 -0.86 9.65 -4.28
C GLY A 173 0.52 9.46 -4.90
N LEU A 174 0.90 10.35 -5.82
CA LEU A 174 2.22 10.34 -6.47
C LEU A 174 3.35 10.63 -5.48
N LEU A 175 3.18 11.62 -4.60
CA LEU A 175 4.14 11.92 -3.55
C LEU A 175 4.35 10.73 -2.61
N PHE A 176 3.28 10.06 -2.19
CA PHE A 176 3.36 8.89 -1.33
C PHE A 176 4.09 7.72 -2.01
N THR A 177 3.80 7.46 -3.28
CA THR A 177 4.51 6.44 -4.06
C THR A 177 5.99 6.77 -4.17
N THR A 178 6.34 8.03 -4.44
CA THR A 178 7.72 8.47 -4.53
C THR A 178 8.47 8.26 -3.21
N VAL A 179 7.84 8.61 -2.08
CA VAL A 179 8.43 8.39 -0.74
C VAL A 179 8.69 6.90 -0.50
N CYS A 180 7.72 6.02 -0.83
CA CYS A 180 7.91 4.57 -0.68
C CYS A 180 8.99 3.99 -1.59
N THR A 181 9.21 4.57 -2.77
CA THR A 181 10.24 4.09 -3.70
C THR A 181 11.64 4.49 -3.26
N TYR A 182 11.79 5.61 -2.54
CA TYR A 182 13.10 6.11 -2.09
C TYR A 182 13.53 5.57 -0.71
N LEU A 183 12.64 4.92 0.02
CA LEU A 183 12.92 4.28 1.31
C LEU A 183 13.37 2.84 1.15
#